data_2215f65fc197715d6b43f886e0db181f
#
_entry.id   2215f65fc197715d6b43f886e0db181f
#
_cell.length_a   1.000
_cell.length_b   1.000
_cell.length_c   1.000
_cell.angle_alpha   90.00
_cell.angle_beta   90.00
_cell.angle_gamma   90.00
#
_symmetry.space_group_name_H-M   'P 1'
#
loop_
_entity.id
_entity.type
_entity.pdbx_description
1 polymer ?
#
loop_
_entity_poly.entity_id
_entity_poly.type
_entity_poly.pdbx_seq_one_letter_code
_entity_poly.pdbx_strand_id
1 'polypeptide(L)'
;MYVDILTVLAHRGPLKLTHVMYKANVNCSVLKEYLDFLMKQGLVEERTIGKRRVVFAVTPRGITVLKYFKELKQVLPIVEEARSQVPVPF
;
A
#
# COMPACT_ATOMS: atom_id res chain seq x y z
N MET A 1 -2.23 -6.05 -2.05
CA MET A 1 -1.90 -5.94 -0.62
C MET A 1 -0.98 -4.78 -0.30
N TYR A 2 0.14 -4.62 -1.00
CA TYR A 2 1.01 -3.46 -0.80
C TYR A 2 0.29 -2.14 -1.08
N VAL A 3 -0.54 -2.13 -2.11
CA VAL A 3 -1.32 -0.94 -2.49
C VAL A 3 -2.27 -0.55 -1.37
N ASP A 4 -2.87 -1.52 -0.70
CA ASP A 4 -3.78 -1.24 0.41
C ASP A 4 -3.05 -0.55 1.56
N ILE A 5 -1.84 -1.01 1.88
CA ILE A 5 -1.03 -0.41 2.93
C ILE A 5 -0.65 1.02 2.56
N LEU A 6 -0.19 1.22 1.33
CA LEU A 6 0.17 2.55 0.84
C LEU A 6 -1.04 3.49 0.85
N THR A 7 -2.19 2.99 0.44
CA THR A 7 -3.43 3.77 0.42
C THR A 7 -3.83 4.21 1.82
N VAL A 8 -3.79 3.29 2.77
CA VAL A 8 -4.12 3.60 4.15
C VAL A 8 -3.20 4.68 4.70
N LEU A 9 -1.89 4.54 4.49
CA LEU A 9 -0.92 5.50 4.97
C LEU A 9 -1.05 6.86 4.28
N ALA A 10 -1.39 6.87 3.00
CA ALA A 10 -1.58 8.11 2.26
C ALA A 10 -2.82 8.87 2.72
N HIS A 11 -3.90 8.16 3.01
CA HIS A 11 -5.14 8.79 3.44
C HIS A 11 -5.15 9.17 4.92
N ARG A 12 -4.56 8.35 5.76
CA ARG A 12 -4.60 8.57 7.20
C ARG A 12 -3.37 9.30 7.74
N GLY A 13 -2.30 9.35 6.96
CA GLY A 13 -1.03 9.89 7.42
C GLY A 13 -0.26 8.87 8.24
N PRO A 14 0.74 9.31 9.03
CA PRO A 14 1.54 8.39 9.83
C PRO A 14 0.68 7.62 10.82
N LEU A 15 0.81 6.30 10.82
CA LEU A 15 0.03 5.41 11.68
C LEU A 15 0.95 4.41 12.39
N LYS A 16 0.51 3.98 13.56
CA LYS A 16 1.16 2.90 14.28
C LYS A 16 0.92 1.57 13.57
N LEU A 17 1.81 0.61 13.83
CA LEU A 17 1.70 -0.73 13.25
C LEU A 17 0.33 -1.35 13.47
N THR A 18 -0.19 -1.23 14.70
CA THR A 18 -1.49 -1.80 15.03
C THR A 18 -2.63 -1.18 14.24
N HIS A 19 -2.56 0.12 13.99
CA HIS A 19 -3.57 0.81 13.19
C HIS A 19 -3.52 0.38 11.73
N VAL A 20 -2.33 0.25 11.18
CA VAL A 20 -2.17 -0.23 9.80
C VAL A 20 -2.68 -1.65 9.67
N MET A 21 -2.33 -2.49 10.64
CA MET A 21 -2.78 -3.87 10.69
C MET A 21 -4.30 -3.97 10.69
N TYR A 22 -4.92 -3.14 11.50
CA TYR A 22 -6.37 -3.12 11.63
C TYR A 22 -7.06 -2.67 10.34
N LYS A 23 -6.54 -1.59 9.74
CA LYS A 23 -7.12 -1.02 8.53
C LYS A 23 -6.89 -1.88 7.29
N ALA A 24 -5.73 -2.49 7.19
CA ALA A 24 -5.39 -3.35 6.06
C ALA A 24 -5.91 -4.78 6.23
N ASN A 25 -6.40 -5.11 7.42
CA ASN A 25 -6.95 -6.43 7.72
C ASN A 25 -5.98 -7.57 7.45
N VAL A 26 -4.74 -7.40 7.92
CA VAL A 26 -3.70 -8.43 7.81
C VAL A 26 -3.12 -8.70 9.18
N ASN A 27 -2.52 -9.88 9.36
CA ASN A 27 -1.91 -10.19 10.65
C ASN A 27 -0.55 -9.49 10.78
N CYS A 28 -0.06 -9.42 12.01
CA CYS A 28 1.14 -8.67 12.35
C CYS A 28 2.38 -9.17 11.62
N SER A 29 2.55 -10.48 11.52
CA SER A 29 3.72 -11.08 10.89
C SER A 29 3.80 -10.71 9.40
N VAL A 30 2.67 -10.84 8.72
CA VAL A 30 2.57 -10.53 7.29
C VAL A 30 2.78 -9.04 7.07
N LEU A 31 2.17 -8.21 7.91
CA LEU A 31 2.30 -6.77 7.78
C LEU A 31 3.75 -6.31 7.96
N LYS A 32 4.45 -6.87 8.93
CA LYS A 32 5.86 -6.54 9.14
C LYS A 32 6.72 -6.86 7.92
N GLU A 33 6.45 -7.98 7.28
CA GLU A 33 7.15 -8.34 6.06
C GLU A 33 6.87 -7.35 4.93
N TYR A 34 5.62 -6.97 4.77
CA TYR A 34 5.24 -5.98 3.75
C TYR A 34 5.86 -4.62 4.02
N LEU A 35 5.81 -4.17 5.27
CA LEU A 35 6.39 -2.88 5.63
C LEU A 35 7.90 -2.88 5.45
N ASP A 36 8.57 -3.97 5.82
CA ASP A 36 10.01 -4.10 5.62
C ASP A 36 10.36 -4.00 4.14
N PHE A 37 9.61 -4.69 3.30
CA PHE A 37 9.79 -4.62 1.85
C PHE A 37 9.58 -3.19 1.34
N LEU A 38 8.49 -2.56 1.75
CA LEU A 38 8.18 -1.20 1.31
C LEU A 38 9.22 -0.19 1.78
N MET A 39 9.76 -0.37 2.99
CA MET A 39 10.84 0.48 3.48
C MET A 39 12.13 0.30 2.68
N LYS A 40 12.44 -0.93 2.31
CA LYS A 40 13.62 -1.22 1.47
C LYS A 40 13.48 -0.60 0.09
N GLN A 41 12.26 -0.51 -0.43
CA GLN A 41 12.02 0.14 -1.72
C GLN A 41 11.93 1.66 -1.61
N GLY A 42 11.98 2.21 -0.40
CA GLY A 42 11.87 3.64 -0.19
C GLY A 42 10.47 4.19 -0.35
N LEU A 43 9.46 3.35 -0.24
CA LEU A 43 8.05 3.75 -0.40
C LEU A 43 7.40 4.11 0.92
N VAL A 44 7.89 3.55 2.00
CA VAL A 44 7.41 3.80 3.35
C VAL A 44 8.60 4.11 4.24
N GLU A 45 8.42 4.99 5.20
CA GLU A 45 9.45 5.29 6.17
C GLU A 45 8.92 5.09 7.59
N GLU A 46 9.84 4.76 8.47
CA GLU A 46 9.55 4.63 9.89
C GLU A 46 9.95 5.92 10.59
N ARG A 47 9.05 6.46 11.39
CA ARG A 47 9.29 7.68 12.16
C ARG A 47 9.08 7.40 13.62
N THR A 48 9.98 7.92 14.44
CA THR A 48 9.83 7.84 15.88
C THR A 48 9.27 9.17 16.39
N ILE A 49 8.11 9.08 17.05
CA ILE A 49 7.48 10.26 17.65
C ILE A 49 7.59 10.10 19.16
N GLY A 50 8.23 11.07 19.80
CA GLY A 50 8.47 11.00 21.25
C GLY A 50 9.50 9.92 21.57
N LYS A 51 9.40 9.37 22.79
CA LYS A 51 10.42 8.46 23.27
C LYS A 51 10.25 7.00 22.85
N ARG A 52 9.05 6.58 22.53
CA ARG A 52 8.76 5.15 22.26
C ARG A 52 7.73 4.88 21.18
N ARG A 53 7.21 5.90 20.55
CA ARG A 53 6.17 5.70 19.54
C ARG A 53 6.77 5.64 18.15
N VAL A 54 6.58 4.51 17.51
CA VAL A 54 7.03 4.33 16.14
C VAL A 54 5.80 4.33 15.25
N VAL A 55 5.83 5.15 14.21
CA VAL A 55 4.77 5.23 13.22
C VAL A 55 5.36 5.01 11.83
N PHE A 56 4.52 4.55 10.92
CA PHE A 56 4.92 4.34 9.54
C PHE A 56 4.21 5.37 8.67
N ALA A 57 4.95 5.94 7.73
CA ALA A 57 4.43 6.97 6.85
C ALA A 57 4.83 6.68 5.41
N VAL A 58 3.94 7.04 4.48
CA VAL A 58 4.27 6.92 3.07
C VAL A 58 5.24 8.03 2.68
N THR A 59 6.24 7.69 1.88
CA THR A 59 7.19 8.67 1.36
C THR A 59 6.61 9.33 0.10
N PRO A 60 7.20 10.46 -0.34
CA PRO A 60 6.80 11.04 -1.64
C PRO A 60 6.91 10.05 -2.79
N ARG A 61 7.93 9.18 -2.74
CA ARG A 61 8.09 8.12 -3.73
C ARG A 61 6.93 7.13 -3.67
N GLY A 62 6.48 6.80 -2.45
CA GLY A 62 5.33 5.93 -2.26
C GLY A 62 4.06 6.55 -2.80
N ILE A 63 3.87 7.85 -2.62
CA ILE A 63 2.73 8.57 -3.18
C ILE A 63 2.76 8.53 -4.71
N THR A 64 3.93 8.71 -5.29
CA THR A 64 4.10 8.63 -6.74
C THR A 64 3.70 7.24 -7.27
N VAL A 65 4.18 6.19 -6.62
CA VAL A 65 3.83 4.83 -6.99
C VAL A 65 2.32 4.61 -6.86
N LEU A 66 1.73 5.13 -5.80
CA LEU A 66 0.30 4.99 -5.59
C LEU A 66 -0.51 5.69 -6.68
N LYS A 67 -0.05 6.84 -7.14
CA LYS A 67 -0.67 7.55 -8.27
C LYS A 67 -0.64 6.67 -9.53
N TYR A 68 0.48 6.06 -9.83
CA TYR A 68 0.59 5.17 -10.98
C TYR A 68 -0.39 4.00 -10.86
N PHE A 69 -0.52 3.44 -9.70
CA PHE A 69 -1.48 2.35 -9.48
C PHE A 69 -2.92 2.82 -9.71
N LYS A 70 -3.25 4.03 -9.26
CA LYS A 70 -4.59 4.57 -9.48
C LYS A 70 -4.86 4.80 -10.96
N GLU A 71 -3.88 5.31 -11.68
CA GLU A 71 -3.99 5.51 -13.12
C GLU A 71 -4.18 4.18 -13.84
N LEU A 72 -3.42 3.17 -13.44
CA LEU A 72 -3.56 1.84 -14.00
C LEU A 72 -4.95 1.25 -13.71
N LYS A 73 -5.48 1.49 -12.51
CA LYS A 73 -6.82 1.03 -12.17
C LYS A 73 -7.91 1.68 -13.01
N GLN A 74 -7.69 2.90 -13.47
CA GLN A 74 -8.64 3.55 -14.37
C GLN A 74 -8.64 2.92 -15.76
N VAL A 75 -7.51 2.38 -16.17
CA VAL A 75 -7.36 1.73 -17.48
C VAL A 75 -7.66 0.25 -17.40
N LEU A 76 -7.18 -0.41 -16.35
CA LEU A 76 -7.31 -1.86 -16.19
C LEU A 76 -8.76 -2.37 -16.20
N PRO A 77 -9.74 -1.68 -15.59
CA PRO A 77 -11.10 -2.19 -15.65
C PRO A 77 -11.62 -2.38 -17.06
N ILE A 78 -11.22 -1.51 -17.97
CA ILE A 78 -11.59 -1.64 -19.38
C ILE A 78 -10.95 -2.89 -19.98
N VAL A 79 -9.68 -3.10 -19.68
CA VAL A 79 -8.94 -4.26 -20.16
C VAL A 79 -9.49 -5.55 -19.56
N GLU A 80 -9.80 -5.53 -18.27
CA GLU A 80 -10.37 -6.68 -17.58
C GLU A 80 -11.74 -7.04 -18.11
N GLU A 81 -12.57 -6.06 -18.38
CA GLU A 81 -13.87 -6.29 -18.98
C GLU A 81 -13.73 -6.91 -20.36
N ALA A 82 -12.79 -6.44 -21.15
CA ALA A 82 -12.52 -7.03 -22.45
C ALA A 82 -12.08 -8.48 -22.31
N ARG A 83 -11.25 -8.78 -21.33
CA ARG A 83 -10.81 -10.14 -21.06
C ARG A 83 -11.95 -11.03 -20.60
N SER A 84 -12.85 -10.48 -19.78
CA SER A 84 -13.99 -11.22 -19.28
C SER A 84 -14.99 -11.51 -20.37
N GLN A 85 -15.18 -10.59 -21.28
CA GLN A 85 -16.13 -10.72 -22.37
C GLN A 85 -15.63 -11.60 -23.49
N VAL A 86 -14.33 -11.57 -23.73
CA VAL A 86 -13.72 -12.40 -24.75
C VAL A 86 -13.33 -13.72 -24.11
N PRO A 87 -13.96 -14.82 -24.53
CA PRO A 87 -13.53 -16.13 -24.06
C PRO A 87 -12.06 -16.27 -24.37
N VAL A 88 -11.28 -16.41 -23.35
CA VAL A 88 -9.84 -16.47 -23.52
C VAL A 88 -9.53 -17.67 -24.39
N PRO A 89 -9.09 -17.45 -25.60
CA PRO A 89 -8.82 -18.56 -26.52
C PRO A 89 -7.50 -19.24 -26.19
N PHE A 90 -6.91 -18.81 -25.13
CA PHE A 90 -5.61 -19.31 -24.75
C PHE A 90 -5.54 -19.60 -23.28
#